data_210e168118fd00eaa4961a52fffbae2c
#
_entry.id   210e168118fd00eaa4961a52fffbae2c
#
_cell.length_a   1.000
_cell.length_b   1.000
_cell.length_c   1.000
_cell.angle_alpha   90.00
_cell.angle_beta   90.00
_cell.angle_gamma   90.00
#
_symmetry.space_group_name_H-M   'P 1'
#
loop_
_entity.id
_entity.type
_entity.pdbx_description
1 polymer ?
#
loop_
_entity_poly.entity_id
_entity_poly.type
_entity_poly.pdbx_seq_one_letter_code
_entity_poly.pdbx_strand_id
1 'polypeptide(L)'
;VGDKWTLLIVRDLVAGPRRFVELQRVLPGISTEQLRSRLNRMVADGLLTRQRYREVPPRVDYELTERARDLLPVIGALARWGARWAWSPPRPDEAIDVGAILRSAPGLSMPEELDGMVEVTVVRRAGDMKRYVLTSRHGHVELAERSAPEADAKIAGPERAWVEALGPDASRTELEITGDRDVADAFLDALAPGAVRDAPVA
;
A
#
# COMPACT_ATOMS: atom_id res chain seq x y z
N VAL A 1 8.21 -5.59 -17.80
CA VAL A 1 7.20 -5.21 -16.79
C VAL A 1 6.21 -6.37 -16.51
N GLY A 2 5.89 -7.22 -17.49
CA GLY A 2 4.83 -8.22 -17.40
C GLY A 2 5.04 -9.42 -16.43
N ASP A 3 5.98 -9.37 -15.53
CA ASP A 3 6.13 -10.39 -14.50
C ASP A 3 5.65 -9.88 -13.13
N LYS A 4 5.16 -10.81 -12.30
CA LYS A 4 4.57 -10.49 -10.99
C LYS A 4 5.54 -9.75 -10.05
N TRP A 5 6.82 -10.07 -10.08
CA TRP A 5 7.79 -9.49 -9.14
C TRP A 5 8.05 -8.01 -9.42
N THR A 6 8.08 -7.60 -10.68
CA THR A 6 8.23 -6.18 -11.04
C THR A 6 7.11 -5.34 -10.45
N LEU A 7 5.84 -5.73 -10.62
CA LEU A 7 4.69 -4.99 -10.09
C LEU A 7 4.66 -5.01 -8.56
N LEU A 8 5.01 -6.14 -7.93
CA LEU A 8 5.09 -6.22 -6.47
C LEU A 8 6.21 -5.35 -5.89
N ILE A 9 7.38 -5.27 -6.54
CA ILE A 9 8.47 -4.38 -6.12
C ILE A 9 8.04 -2.91 -6.27
N VAL A 10 7.38 -2.55 -7.37
CA VAL A 10 6.85 -1.18 -7.54
C VAL A 10 5.88 -0.84 -6.42
N ARG A 11 4.91 -1.72 -6.14
CA ARG A 11 3.97 -1.55 -5.03
C ARG A 11 4.70 -1.31 -3.69
N ASP A 12 5.70 -2.13 -3.38
CA ASP A 12 6.35 -2.07 -2.07
C ASP A 12 7.32 -0.90 -1.91
N LEU A 13 7.72 -0.25 -3.00
CA LEU A 13 8.55 0.95 -3.01
C LEU A 13 7.75 2.27 -3.05
N VAL A 14 6.42 2.22 -3.18
CA VAL A 14 5.60 3.44 -3.31
C VAL A 14 5.68 4.33 -2.08
N ALA A 15 5.80 3.74 -0.89
CA ALA A 15 5.89 4.45 0.39
C ALA A 15 7.29 5.04 0.68
N GLY A 16 8.25 4.88 -0.23
CA GLY A 16 9.61 5.38 -0.11
C GLY A 16 10.69 4.35 -0.37
N PRO A 17 11.96 4.78 -0.30
CA PRO A 17 13.11 3.92 -0.55
C PRO A 17 13.19 2.73 0.41
N ARG A 18 13.65 1.58 -0.09
CA ARG A 18 13.88 0.37 0.71
C ARG A 18 15.22 -0.28 0.39
N ARG A 19 15.78 -0.92 1.43
CA ARG A 19 16.96 -1.78 1.29
C ARG A 19 16.58 -3.14 0.72
N PHE A 20 17.58 -3.84 0.18
CA PHE A 20 17.41 -5.21 -0.32
C PHE A 20 16.73 -6.14 0.69
N VAL A 21 17.21 -6.12 1.94
CA VAL A 21 16.69 -6.99 3.01
C VAL A 21 15.25 -6.66 3.40
N GLU A 22 14.85 -5.40 3.27
CA GLU A 22 13.47 -4.95 3.55
C GLU A 22 12.52 -5.43 2.46
N LEU A 23 12.92 -5.30 1.18
CA LEU A 23 12.16 -5.85 0.06
C LEU A 23 12.02 -7.37 0.16
N GLN A 24 13.10 -8.08 0.54
CA GLN A 24 13.04 -9.54 0.69
C GLN A 24 12.05 -9.99 1.78
N ARG A 25 11.90 -9.21 2.85
CA ARG A 25 10.93 -9.50 3.93
C ARG A 25 9.48 -9.33 3.51
N VAL A 26 9.18 -8.36 2.65
CA VAL A 26 7.80 -8.05 2.22
C VAL A 26 7.40 -8.76 0.93
N LEU A 27 8.31 -9.51 0.31
CA LEU A 27 8.08 -10.29 -0.92
C LEU A 27 8.25 -11.79 -0.65
N PRO A 28 7.28 -12.43 0.04
CA PRO A 28 7.40 -13.84 0.38
C PRO A 28 7.47 -14.72 -0.88
N GLY A 29 8.38 -15.69 -0.86
CA GLY A 29 8.57 -16.64 -1.97
C GLY A 29 9.51 -16.16 -3.08
N ILE A 30 10.08 -14.94 -3.00
CA ILE A 30 11.17 -14.55 -3.89
C ILE A 30 12.51 -15.07 -3.33
N SER A 31 13.32 -15.72 -4.15
CA SER A 31 14.68 -16.09 -3.75
C SER A 31 15.59 -14.85 -3.78
N THR A 32 16.68 -14.90 -2.98
CA THR A 32 17.71 -13.84 -2.96
C THR A 32 18.25 -13.54 -4.35
N GLU A 33 18.49 -14.60 -5.14
CA GLU A 33 19.02 -14.45 -6.51
C GLU A 33 17.98 -13.84 -7.46
N GLN A 34 16.72 -14.28 -7.38
CA GLN A 34 15.63 -13.70 -8.17
C GLN A 34 15.44 -12.21 -7.85
N LEU A 35 15.44 -11.83 -6.56
CA LEU A 35 15.31 -10.42 -6.18
C LEU A 35 16.49 -9.60 -6.69
N ARG A 36 17.73 -10.09 -6.52
CA ARG A 36 18.94 -9.42 -7.01
C ARG A 36 18.90 -9.20 -8.52
N SER A 37 18.61 -10.25 -9.28
CA SER A 37 18.48 -10.19 -10.74
C SER A 37 17.40 -9.20 -11.15
N ARG A 38 16.23 -9.25 -10.49
CA ARG A 38 15.10 -8.37 -10.79
C ARG A 38 15.43 -6.90 -10.52
N LEU A 39 15.99 -6.58 -9.35
CA LEU A 39 16.37 -5.20 -9.02
C LEU A 39 17.44 -4.65 -10.00
N ASN A 40 18.44 -5.46 -10.36
CA ASN A 40 19.44 -5.04 -11.35
C ASN A 40 18.78 -4.75 -12.71
N ARG A 41 17.84 -5.60 -13.15
CA ARG A 41 17.10 -5.40 -14.39
C ARG A 41 16.24 -4.12 -14.32
N MET A 42 15.51 -3.90 -13.24
CA MET A 42 14.67 -2.71 -13.09
C MET A 42 15.49 -1.41 -13.06
N VAL A 43 16.71 -1.44 -12.49
CA VAL A 43 17.64 -0.31 -12.57
C VAL A 43 18.11 -0.09 -14.01
N ALA A 44 18.48 -1.15 -14.72
CA ALA A 44 18.91 -1.05 -16.13
C ALA A 44 17.77 -0.55 -17.05
N ASP A 45 16.52 -0.94 -16.77
CA ASP A 45 15.33 -0.52 -17.53
C ASP A 45 14.84 0.89 -17.10
N GLY A 46 15.52 1.58 -16.17
CA GLY A 46 15.19 2.93 -15.70
C GLY A 46 13.90 2.99 -14.84
N LEU A 47 13.49 1.88 -14.23
CA LEU A 47 12.35 1.84 -13.30
C LEU A 47 12.76 2.15 -11.86
N LEU A 48 14.00 1.86 -11.50
CA LEU A 48 14.54 2.13 -10.16
C LEU A 48 15.81 2.95 -10.24
N THR A 49 16.02 3.79 -9.24
CA THR A 49 17.32 4.32 -8.87
C THR A 49 17.93 3.49 -7.74
N ARG A 50 19.26 3.50 -7.69
CA ARG A 50 20.03 2.80 -6.67
C ARG A 50 20.97 3.78 -6.00
N GLN A 51 20.64 4.20 -4.78
CA GLN A 51 21.42 5.13 -3.98
C GLN A 51 22.37 4.37 -3.05
N ARG A 52 23.65 4.74 -3.09
CA ARG A 52 24.67 4.21 -2.19
C ARG A 52 25.10 5.28 -1.21
N TYR A 53 24.95 4.97 0.07
CA TYR A 53 25.41 5.86 1.15
C TYR A 53 26.75 5.37 1.68
N ARG A 54 27.66 6.31 1.95
CA ARG A 54 28.96 6.04 2.57
C ARG A 54 28.81 5.98 4.09
N GLU A 55 28.05 5.03 4.56
CA GLU A 55 27.85 4.72 5.97
C GLU A 55 28.63 3.46 6.33
N VAL A 56 28.81 3.19 7.63
CA VAL A 56 29.39 1.93 8.13
C VAL A 56 28.34 1.23 8.97
N PRO A 57 27.79 0.08 8.55
CA PRO A 57 28.03 -0.61 7.27
C PRO A 57 27.41 0.11 6.05
N PRO A 58 27.94 -0.13 4.82
CA PRO A 58 27.45 0.53 3.62
C PRO A 58 25.96 0.27 3.40
N ARG A 59 25.22 1.32 3.08
CA ARG A 59 23.78 1.29 2.83
C ARG A 59 23.50 1.44 1.33
N VAL A 60 22.58 0.61 0.83
CA VAL A 60 22.07 0.70 -0.54
C VAL A 60 20.55 0.69 -0.49
N ASP A 61 19.94 1.76 -0.97
CA ASP A 61 18.49 1.90 -1.08
C ASP A 61 18.07 1.85 -2.56
N TYR A 62 16.90 1.30 -2.81
CA TYR A 62 16.22 1.30 -4.10
C TYR A 62 15.00 2.21 -4.00
N GLU A 63 14.78 3.03 -5.03
CA GLU A 63 13.70 3.99 -5.08
C GLU A 63 13.05 4.00 -6.48
N LEU A 64 11.73 4.26 -6.54
CA LEU A 64 11.00 4.38 -7.80
C LEU A 64 11.41 5.63 -8.56
N THR A 65 11.61 5.49 -9.86
CA THR A 65 11.61 6.63 -10.80
C THR A 65 10.18 7.08 -11.09
N GLU A 66 10.00 8.27 -11.68
CA GLU A 66 8.69 8.71 -12.18
C GLU A 66 8.10 7.71 -13.16
N ARG A 67 8.92 7.20 -14.08
CA ARG A 67 8.52 6.15 -15.03
C ARG A 67 7.95 4.90 -14.36
N ALA A 68 8.45 4.52 -13.19
CA ALA A 68 7.89 3.40 -12.44
C ALA A 68 6.62 3.79 -11.69
N ARG A 69 6.50 5.05 -11.26
CA ARG A 69 5.27 5.57 -10.63
C ARG A 69 4.09 5.57 -11.60
N ASP A 70 4.31 5.76 -12.89
CA ASP A 70 3.29 5.64 -13.94
C ASP A 70 2.66 4.24 -14.05
N LEU A 71 3.23 3.22 -13.37
CA LEU A 71 2.63 1.89 -13.24
C LEU A 71 1.64 1.78 -12.07
N LEU A 72 1.55 2.76 -11.19
CA LEU A 72 0.65 2.70 -10.03
C LEU A 72 -0.82 2.54 -10.42
N PRO A 73 -1.36 3.23 -11.44
CA PRO A 73 -2.75 3.00 -11.88
C PRO A 73 -3.01 1.56 -12.31
N VAL A 74 -2.03 0.88 -12.90
CA VAL A 74 -2.14 -0.54 -13.28
C VAL A 74 -2.23 -1.40 -12.02
N ILE A 75 -1.43 -1.11 -10.99
CA ILE A 75 -1.46 -1.81 -9.71
C ILE A 75 -2.82 -1.59 -9.02
N GLY A 76 -3.33 -0.36 -9.01
CA GLY A 76 -4.66 -0.04 -8.49
C GLY A 76 -5.78 -0.77 -9.22
N ALA A 77 -5.71 -0.85 -10.56
CA ALA A 77 -6.67 -1.61 -11.36
C ALA A 77 -6.65 -3.11 -11.03
N LEU A 78 -5.45 -3.69 -10.86
CA LEU A 78 -5.29 -5.09 -10.45
C LEU A 78 -5.80 -5.33 -9.02
N ALA A 79 -5.57 -4.38 -8.10
CA ALA A 79 -6.06 -4.46 -6.73
C ALA A 79 -7.61 -4.45 -6.70
N ARG A 80 -8.25 -3.55 -7.45
CA ARG A 80 -9.72 -3.52 -7.59
C ARG A 80 -10.27 -4.81 -8.20
N TRP A 81 -9.64 -5.29 -9.26
CA TRP A 81 -10.04 -6.55 -9.90
C TRP A 81 -9.94 -7.72 -8.91
N GLY A 82 -8.82 -7.82 -8.19
CA GLY A 82 -8.59 -8.86 -7.20
C GLY A 82 -9.60 -8.82 -6.05
N ALA A 83 -9.91 -7.63 -5.54
CA ALA A 83 -10.88 -7.43 -4.49
C ALA A 83 -12.31 -7.81 -4.92
N ARG A 84 -12.67 -7.55 -6.18
CA ARG A 84 -14.00 -7.89 -6.72
C ARG A 84 -14.16 -9.39 -7.07
N TRP A 85 -13.12 -10.01 -7.63
CA TRP A 85 -13.24 -11.32 -8.27
C TRP A 85 -12.44 -12.44 -7.63
N ALA A 86 -11.41 -12.11 -6.86
CA ALA A 86 -10.48 -13.05 -6.25
C ALA A 86 -10.40 -12.93 -4.72
N TRP A 87 -11.27 -12.08 -4.12
CA TRP A 87 -11.28 -11.92 -2.67
C TRP A 87 -11.81 -13.19 -2.00
N SER A 88 -11.14 -13.60 -0.96
CA SER A 88 -11.63 -14.62 -0.04
C SER A 88 -11.19 -14.26 1.40
N PRO A 89 -11.99 -14.56 2.41
CA PRO A 89 -11.58 -14.31 3.79
C PRO A 89 -10.28 -15.06 4.08
N PRO A 90 -9.33 -14.43 4.79
CA PRO A 90 -8.06 -15.07 5.12
C PRO A 90 -8.32 -16.27 6.04
N ARG A 91 -7.52 -17.31 5.87
CA ARG A 91 -7.56 -18.49 6.76
C ARG A 91 -7.11 -18.10 8.16
N PRO A 92 -7.52 -18.84 9.22
CA PRO A 92 -7.17 -18.51 10.61
C PRO A 92 -5.68 -18.32 10.88
N ASP A 93 -4.82 -19.05 10.17
CA ASP A 93 -3.35 -19.01 10.34
C ASP A 93 -2.64 -18.30 9.19
N GLU A 94 -3.38 -17.68 8.28
CA GLU A 94 -2.79 -16.95 7.15
C GLU A 94 -2.18 -15.63 7.62
N ALA A 95 -0.95 -15.37 7.17
CA ALA A 95 -0.29 -14.10 7.43
C ALA A 95 -0.91 -13.01 6.54
N ILE A 96 -1.44 -11.98 7.18
CA ILE A 96 -2.08 -10.85 6.50
C ILE A 96 -1.08 -9.71 6.36
N ASP A 97 -0.88 -9.19 5.16
CA ASP A 97 -0.13 -7.94 4.94
C ASP A 97 -1.09 -6.80 4.55
N VAL A 98 -1.73 -6.19 5.56
CA VAL A 98 -2.56 -4.99 5.38
C VAL A 98 -1.78 -3.87 4.69
N GLY A 99 -0.48 -3.77 4.98
CA GLY A 99 0.39 -2.81 4.32
C GLY A 99 0.48 -3.00 2.80
N ALA A 100 0.34 -4.23 2.29
CA ALA A 100 0.29 -4.46 0.85
C ALA A 100 -0.97 -3.88 0.21
N ILE A 101 -2.10 -3.91 0.93
CA ILE A 101 -3.36 -3.29 0.48
C ILE A 101 -3.18 -1.77 0.48
N LEU A 102 -2.70 -1.19 1.58
CA LEU A 102 -2.48 0.26 1.70
C LEU A 102 -1.48 0.78 0.65
N ARG A 103 -0.43 0.03 0.34
CA ARG A 103 0.55 0.38 -0.70
C ARG A 103 -0.02 0.34 -2.12
N SER A 104 -1.21 -0.19 -2.30
CA SER A 104 -1.93 -0.11 -3.58
C SER A 104 -2.77 1.17 -3.71
N ALA A 105 -3.03 1.89 -2.61
CA ALA A 105 -3.87 3.08 -2.57
C ALA A 105 -3.43 4.19 -3.54
N PRO A 106 -2.13 4.53 -3.71
CA PRO A 106 -1.70 5.55 -4.67
C PRO A 106 -2.01 5.21 -6.14
N GLY A 107 -2.36 3.97 -6.44
CA GLY A 107 -2.83 3.55 -7.77
C GLY A 107 -4.35 3.54 -7.91
N LEU A 108 -5.09 3.83 -6.84
CA LEU A 108 -6.54 3.94 -6.86
C LEU A 108 -6.95 5.35 -7.25
N SER A 109 -8.04 5.48 -8.02
CA SER A 109 -8.68 6.79 -8.22
C SER A 109 -9.50 7.09 -6.98
N MET A 110 -9.24 8.23 -6.35
CA MET A 110 -10.03 8.76 -5.25
C MET A 110 -10.99 9.84 -5.74
N PRO A 111 -12.08 10.14 -5.00
CA PRO A 111 -12.89 11.30 -5.29
C PRO A 111 -12.05 12.58 -5.30
N GLU A 112 -12.28 13.47 -6.27
CA GLU A 112 -11.54 14.73 -6.39
C GLU A 112 -11.76 15.65 -5.17
N GLU A 113 -12.92 15.52 -4.53
CA GLU A 113 -13.30 16.28 -3.34
C GLU A 113 -12.66 15.75 -2.06
N LEU A 114 -12.03 14.55 -2.11
CA LEU A 114 -11.39 13.96 -0.94
C LEU A 114 -10.02 14.60 -0.73
N ASP A 115 -9.98 15.65 0.05
CA ASP A 115 -8.76 16.26 0.55
C ASP A 115 -8.62 15.96 2.05
N GLY A 116 -7.43 15.54 2.48
CA GLY A 116 -7.16 15.28 3.89
C GLY A 116 -6.01 14.30 4.10
N MET A 117 -5.68 14.12 5.37
CA MET A 117 -4.61 13.24 5.85
C MET A 117 -5.14 12.27 6.91
N VAL A 118 -4.93 10.98 6.71
CA VAL A 118 -5.32 9.95 7.66
C VAL A 118 -4.10 9.14 8.12
N GLU A 119 -3.91 9.04 9.43
CA GLU A 119 -2.96 8.08 10.01
C GLU A 119 -3.66 6.73 10.21
N VAL A 120 -3.13 5.70 9.60
CA VAL A 120 -3.57 4.30 9.72
C VAL A 120 -2.60 3.55 10.63
N THR A 121 -3.08 3.00 11.72
CA THR A 121 -2.32 2.13 12.63
C THR A 121 -2.81 0.69 12.52
N VAL A 122 -1.93 -0.20 12.09
CA VAL A 122 -2.17 -1.64 12.02
C VAL A 122 -1.48 -2.31 13.20
N VAL A 123 -2.27 -2.89 14.11
CA VAL A 123 -1.78 -3.68 15.24
C VAL A 123 -1.63 -5.11 14.79
N ARG A 124 -0.39 -5.61 14.74
CA ARG A 124 -0.06 -6.95 14.27
C ARG A 124 -0.20 -7.99 15.38
N ARG A 125 -0.36 -9.25 15.01
CA ARG A 125 -0.48 -10.36 15.96
C ARG A 125 0.66 -10.44 16.99
N ALA A 126 1.88 -10.04 16.59
CA ALA A 126 3.04 -9.99 17.48
C ALA A 126 3.01 -8.83 18.48
N GLY A 127 1.99 -7.96 18.43
CA GLY A 127 1.86 -6.79 19.28
C GLY A 127 2.64 -5.57 18.79
N ASP A 128 3.40 -5.68 17.69
CA ASP A 128 4.03 -4.54 17.04
C ASP A 128 3.00 -3.76 16.23
N MET A 129 3.22 -2.46 16.11
CA MET A 129 2.34 -1.56 15.35
C MET A 129 3.06 -1.01 14.14
N LYS A 130 2.38 -1.03 13.00
CA LYS A 130 2.82 -0.30 11.81
C LYS A 130 1.92 0.88 11.56
N ARG A 131 2.52 2.02 11.25
CA ARG A 131 1.82 3.26 10.92
C ARG A 131 2.05 3.65 9.48
N TYR A 132 0.98 4.10 8.87
CA TYR A 132 0.93 4.59 7.51
C TYR A 132 0.20 5.92 7.51
N VAL A 133 0.60 6.82 6.64
CA VAL A 133 -0.10 8.08 6.39
C VAL A 133 -0.56 8.07 4.95
N LEU A 134 -1.84 8.23 4.77
CA LEU A 134 -2.48 8.46 3.48
C LEU A 134 -2.84 9.93 3.40
N THR A 135 -2.37 10.62 2.36
CA THR A 135 -2.74 12.00 2.07
C THR A 135 -3.41 12.02 0.71
N SER A 136 -4.64 12.53 0.65
CA SER A 136 -5.35 12.78 -0.62
C SER A 136 -5.39 14.26 -0.92
N ARG A 137 -5.11 14.62 -2.17
CA ARG A 137 -5.27 15.98 -2.71
C ARG A 137 -5.72 15.89 -4.16
N HIS A 138 -6.91 16.47 -4.44
CA HIS A 138 -7.48 16.49 -5.79
C HIS A 138 -7.48 15.09 -6.46
N GLY A 139 -7.92 14.08 -5.72
CA GLY A 139 -7.96 12.69 -6.18
C GLY A 139 -6.63 11.94 -6.25
N HIS A 140 -5.51 12.61 -5.95
CA HIS A 140 -4.19 11.97 -5.87
C HIS A 140 -3.88 11.52 -4.45
N VAL A 141 -3.47 10.26 -4.30
CA VAL A 141 -3.10 9.69 -3.01
C VAL A 141 -1.61 9.46 -2.91
N GLU A 142 -1.04 9.96 -1.84
CA GLU A 142 0.31 9.63 -1.40
C GLU A 142 0.26 8.73 -0.18
N LEU A 143 1.24 7.83 -0.07
CA LEU A 143 1.41 6.95 1.08
C LEU A 143 2.82 7.10 1.64
N ALA A 144 2.92 7.23 2.96
CA ALA A 144 4.18 7.18 3.69
C ALA A 144 4.09 6.20 4.87
N GLU A 145 5.19 5.51 5.17
CA GLU A 145 5.30 4.64 6.37
C GLU A 145 5.92 5.46 7.51
N ARG A 146 5.11 6.25 8.20
CA ARG A 146 5.50 7.10 9.34
C ARG A 146 4.31 7.34 10.27
N SER A 147 4.54 8.01 11.39
CA SER A 147 3.49 8.62 12.21
C SER A 147 3.17 10.03 11.72
N ALA A 148 1.94 10.47 11.93
CA ALA A 148 1.46 11.83 11.62
C ALA A 148 0.55 12.32 12.76
N PRO A 149 1.12 12.87 13.84
CA PRO A 149 0.31 13.45 14.92
C PRO A 149 -0.67 14.53 14.42
N GLU A 150 -0.30 15.20 13.33
CA GLU A 150 -1.02 16.26 12.62
C GLU A 150 -2.16 15.77 11.71
N ALA A 151 -2.37 14.45 11.57
CA ALA A 151 -3.40 13.91 10.69
C ALA A 151 -4.80 14.36 11.12
N ASP A 152 -5.66 14.67 10.15
CA ASP A 152 -7.06 15.09 10.36
C ASP A 152 -7.86 13.99 11.04
N ALA A 153 -7.59 12.74 10.69
CA ALA A 153 -8.17 11.56 11.34
C ALA A 153 -7.13 10.47 11.59
N LYS A 154 -7.39 9.63 12.59
CA LYS A 154 -6.57 8.45 12.89
C LYS A 154 -7.47 7.24 13.00
N ILE A 155 -7.07 6.17 12.35
CA ILE A 155 -7.79 4.90 12.31
C ILE A 155 -6.85 3.82 12.82
N ALA A 156 -7.23 3.11 13.86
CA ALA A 156 -6.43 2.05 14.45
C ALA A 156 -7.23 0.75 14.58
N GLY A 157 -6.56 -0.37 14.42
CA GLY A 157 -7.18 -1.67 14.62
C GLY A 157 -6.23 -2.84 14.35
N PRO A 158 -6.63 -4.05 14.77
CA PRO A 158 -5.90 -5.27 14.47
C PRO A 158 -5.97 -5.60 12.98
N GLU A 159 -5.00 -6.39 12.47
CA GLU A 159 -4.94 -6.81 11.07
C GLU A 159 -6.29 -7.35 10.55
N ARG A 160 -7.00 -8.11 11.39
CA ARG A 160 -8.30 -8.68 11.02
C ARG A 160 -9.36 -7.60 10.76
N ALA A 161 -9.46 -6.61 11.65
CA ALA A 161 -10.41 -5.51 11.49
C ALA A 161 -10.16 -4.73 10.19
N TRP A 162 -8.90 -4.55 9.80
CA TRP A 162 -8.54 -3.93 8.53
C TRP A 162 -8.96 -4.76 7.32
N VAL A 163 -8.83 -6.10 7.39
CA VAL A 163 -9.30 -6.98 6.31
C VAL A 163 -10.80 -6.91 6.16
N GLU A 164 -11.55 -6.88 7.27
CA GLU A 164 -13.00 -6.76 7.27
C GLU A 164 -13.45 -5.38 6.75
N ALA A 165 -12.77 -4.31 7.15
CA ALA A 165 -13.09 -2.96 6.70
C ALA A 165 -12.78 -2.71 5.23
N LEU A 166 -11.72 -3.34 4.72
CA LEU A 166 -11.30 -3.24 3.31
C LEU A 166 -11.82 -4.41 2.46
N GLY A 167 -12.64 -5.28 3.03
CA GLY A 167 -13.32 -6.38 2.35
C GLY A 167 -14.66 -5.98 1.75
N PRO A 168 -15.39 -6.90 1.11
CA PRO A 168 -16.66 -6.63 0.46
C PRO A 168 -17.75 -6.09 1.39
N ASP A 169 -17.74 -6.51 2.66
CA ASP A 169 -18.74 -6.13 3.66
C ASP A 169 -18.43 -4.77 4.31
N ALA A 170 -17.23 -4.23 4.08
CA ALA A 170 -16.75 -2.94 4.58
C ALA A 170 -17.03 -2.72 6.08
N SER A 171 -16.94 -3.76 6.91
CA SER A 171 -17.23 -3.71 8.34
C SER A 171 -16.16 -2.95 9.11
N ARG A 172 -16.54 -1.89 9.82
CA ARG A 172 -15.64 -0.98 10.56
C ARG A 172 -15.77 -1.11 12.08
N THR A 173 -16.53 -2.09 12.56
CA THR A 173 -16.93 -2.22 13.97
C THR A 173 -15.76 -2.39 14.94
N GLU A 174 -14.66 -2.99 14.49
CA GLU A 174 -13.46 -3.21 15.30
C GLU A 174 -12.34 -2.19 15.01
N LEU A 175 -12.62 -1.14 14.22
CA LEU A 175 -11.70 -0.02 14.02
C LEU A 175 -12.01 1.12 14.99
N GLU A 176 -10.97 1.59 15.67
CA GLU A 176 -11.01 2.80 16.46
C GLU A 176 -10.72 4.01 15.56
N ILE A 177 -11.67 4.95 15.50
CA ILE A 177 -11.56 6.17 14.69
C ILE A 177 -11.55 7.37 15.62
N THR A 178 -10.55 8.24 15.49
CA THR A 178 -10.41 9.50 16.22
C THR A 178 -10.10 10.65 15.26
N GLY A 179 -10.44 11.88 15.67
CA GLY A 179 -10.33 13.07 14.80
C GLY A 179 -11.54 13.23 13.90
N ASP A 180 -11.34 13.72 12.67
CA ASP A 180 -12.41 13.98 11.70
C ASP A 180 -12.96 12.66 11.12
N ARG A 181 -14.18 12.34 11.53
CA ARG A 181 -14.83 11.09 11.15
C ARG A 181 -15.23 11.06 9.67
N ASP A 182 -15.63 12.19 9.12
CA ASP A 182 -16.07 12.27 7.72
C ASP A 182 -14.88 12.02 6.79
N VAL A 183 -13.71 12.57 7.13
CA VAL A 183 -12.45 12.28 6.43
C VAL A 183 -12.08 10.81 6.55
N ALA A 184 -12.14 10.23 7.75
CA ALA A 184 -11.83 8.81 7.95
C ALA A 184 -12.74 7.89 7.13
N ASP A 185 -14.06 8.15 7.18
CA ASP A 185 -15.05 7.36 6.47
C ASP A 185 -14.88 7.48 4.94
N ALA A 186 -14.61 8.68 4.43
CA ALA A 186 -14.35 8.91 3.02
C ALA A 186 -13.10 8.13 2.51
N PHE A 187 -12.02 8.10 3.30
CA PHE A 187 -10.84 7.29 2.96
C PHE A 187 -11.14 5.79 2.99
N LEU A 188 -11.86 5.31 4.00
CA LEU A 188 -12.24 3.89 4.08
C LEU A 188 -13.14 3.48 2.91
N ASP A 189 -14.12 4.32 2.54
CA ASP A 189 -14.98 4.09 1.39
C ASP A 189 -14.19 4.01 0.08
N ALA A 190 -13.26 4.94 -0.11
CA ALA A 190 -12.44 4.99 -1.32
C ALA A 190 -11.46 3.81 -1.44
N LEU A 191 -11.01 3.25 -0.31
CA LEU A 191 -10.13 2.06 -0.27
C LEU A 191 -10.90 0.74 -0.41
N ALA A 192 -12.19 0.72 -0.05
CA ALA A 192 -13.01 -0.48 -0.10
C ALA A 192 -13.38 -0.85 -1.55
N PRO A 193 -13.41 -2.14 -1.93
CA PRO A 193 -13.66 -2.57 -3.31
C PRO A 193 -15.04 -2.21 -3.85
N GLY A 194 -15.99 -1.88 -2.96
CA GLY A 194 -17.36 -1.52 -3.31
C GLY A 194 -17.56 -0.05 -3.71
N ALA A 195 -16.58 0.82 -3.53
CA ALA A 195 -16.69 2.25 -3.79
C ALA A 195 -16.84 2.61 -5.28
N VAL A 196 -16.50 1.71 -6.18
CA VAL A 196 -16.73 1.88 -7.62
C VAL A 196 -17.96 1.07 -8.03
N ARG A 197 -19.14 1.47 -7.54
CA ARG A 197 -20.40 1.06 -8.17
C ARG A 197 -20.61 1.92 -9.41
N ASP A 198 -20.49 1.23 -10.57
CA ASP A 198 -21.07 1.61 -11.85
C ASP A 198 -20.73 3.00 -12.43
N ALA A 199 -19.55 3.11 -13.05
CA ALA A 199 -19.52 3.84 -14.31
C ALA A 199 -19.96 2.85 -15.40
N PRO A 200 -21.06 3.07 -16.13
CA PRO A 200 -21.42 2.19 -17.24
C PRO A 200 -20.31 2.22 -18.27
N VAL A 201 -19.85 1.03 -18.65
CA VAL A 201 -18.97 0.87 -19.81
C VAL A 201 -19.77 1.36 -21.01
N ALA A 202 -19.37 2.50 -21.58
CA ALA A 202 -19.86 3.01 -22.85
C ALA A 202 -19.27 2.20 -24.00
#